data_3499c35e0060da77bc52271e2aef7029
#
_entry.id   3499c35e0060da77bc52271e2aef7029
#
_cell.length_a   1.000
_cell.length_b   1.000
_cell.length_c   1.000
_cell.angle_alpha   90.00
_cell.angle_beta   90.00
_cell.angle_gamma   90.00
#
_symmetry.space_group_name_H-M   'P 1'
#
loop_
_entity.id
_entity.type
_entity.pdbx_description
1 polymer ?
#
loop_
_entity_poly.entity_id
_entity_poly.type
_entity_poly.pdbx_seq_one_letter_code
_entity_poly.pdbx_strand_id
1 'polypeptide(L)'
;MTTPFPRIRKVVFPVAGMGTRFLPATKANPKEMLPIVDKPLIQYAVEEAVAAGCDEIIFVTGRSKRSIEDHFDKAYELENELALRDKKAMLTQVQNILPAHVSCFYTRQAEALGLGHAVLCALPAVGNEPFAVILADDLIDAPRGAIAQMIDVYNQTGSSVIGVQTIDHSQTQSYGMVETNPWQQYQRIHSIVEKPKPEDTESNLAVVGRYVLTPRIFQLLQTIGRGAGGEIQLTDAIAKLVEYEPVLAHAFEGQRYDCGSKIGYLEATLAYGLKHPETGEAFKELLQRYAAENA
;
A
#
# COMPACT_ATOMS: atom_id res chain seq x y z
N MET A 1 -10.67 20.50 -15.51
CA MET A 1 -12.09 20.37 -15.11
C MET A 1 -12.10 20.16 -13.61
N THR A 2 -12.85 20.96 -12.85
CA THR A 2 -13.01 20.77 -11.40
C THR A 2 -13.93 19.57 -11.18
N THR A 3 -13.49 18.57 -10.43
CA THR A 3 -14.32 17.43 -10.03
C THR A 3 -15.43 17.92 -9.07
N PRO A 4 -16.67 17.37 -9.15
CA PRO A 4 -17.75 17.73 -8.22
C PRO A 4 -17.51 17.18 -6.80
N PHE A 5 -16.50 16.34 -6.61
CA PHE A 5 -16.18 15.65 -5.35
C PHE A 5 -14.93 16.23 -4.71
N PRO A 6 -14.78 16.16 -3.37
CA PRO A 6 -13.57 16.59 -2.68
C PRO A 6 -12.34 15.81 -3.21
N ARG A 7 -11.24 16.51 -3.40
CA ARG A 7 -9.99 15.92 -3.89
C ARG A 7 -9.42 14.95 -2.85
N ILE A 8 -8.90 13.82 -3.31
CA ILE A 8 -8.09 12.91 -2.48
C ILE A 8 -6.71 13.54 -2.28
N ARG A 9 -6.43 14.00 -1.07
CA ARG A 9 -5.13 14.58 -0.67
C ARG A 9 -4.41 13.75 0.37
N LYS A 10 -5.17 12.99 1.17
CA LYS A 10 -4.70 12.23 2.31
C LYS A 10 -4.50 10.76 1.95
N VAL A 11 -3.38 10.21 2.39
CA VAL A 11 -3.13 8.77 2.26
C VAL A 11 -2.69 8.19 3.59
N VAL A 12 -3.30 7.06 3.95
CA VAL A 12 -3.02 6.32 5.18
C VAL A 12 -2.15 5.12 4.86
N PHE A 13 -1.05 4.98 5.57
CA PHE A 13 -0.14 3.82 5.53
C PHE A 13 -0.25 3.04 6.84
N PRO A 14 -0.98 1.93 6.88
CA PRO A 14 -1.03 1.02 8.02
C PRO A 14 0.27 0.22 8.14
N VAL A 15 1.22 0.69 8.94
CA VAL A 15 2.56 0.11 9.08
C VAL A 15 2.85 -0.42 10.48
N ALA A 16 1.82 -0.65 11.30
CA ALA A 16 1.95 -1.13 12.68
C ALA A 16 2.19 -2.66 12.80
N GLY A 17 2.05 -3.42 11.72
CA GLY A 17 2.16 -4.89 11.71
C GLY A 17 3.55 -5.39 12.13
N MET A 18 3.62 -6.56 12.77
CA MET A 18 4.85 -7.11 13.36
C MET A 18 5.84 -7.70 12.35
N GLY A 19 5.42 -7.95 11.10
CA GLY A 19 6.32 -8.46 10.05
C GLY A 19 6.89 -9.87 10.30
N THR A 20 6.15 -10.74 10.99
CA THR A 20 6.63 -12.06 11.46
C THR A 20 7.08 -13.00 10.37
N ARG A 21 6.57 -12.86 9.13
CA ARG A 21 6.95 -13.70 7.98
C ARG A 21 8.42 -13.55 7.58
N PHE A 22 9.05 -12.41 7.92
CA PHE A 22 10.45 -12.10 7.61
C PHE A 22 11.40 -12.18 8.82
N LEU A 23 10.96 -12.80 9.91
CA LEU A 23 11.89 -13.08 11.01
C LEU A 23 13.02 -14.01 10.51
N PRO A 24 14.29 -13.77 10.97
CA PRO A 24 14.70 -12.81 12.01
C PRO A 24 14.96 -11.38 11.52
N ALA A 25 14.98 -11.08 10.20
CA ALA A 25 15.34 -9.78 9.66
C ALA A 25 14.45 -8.64 10.22
N THR A 26 13.17 -8.92 10.44
CA THR A 26 12.19 -7.94 10.94
C THR A 26 12.12 -7.86 12.47
N LYS A 27 13.05 -8.49 13.20
CA LYS A 27 13.11 -8.37 14.65
C LYS A 27 13.39 -6.93 15.13
N ALA A 28 14.27 -6.23 14.42
CA ALA A 28 14.66 -4.85 14.73
C ALA A 28 14.23 -3.84 13.65
N ASN A 29 13.96 -4.30 12.42
CA ASN A 29 13.58 -3.46 11.29
C ASN A 29 12.14 -3.74 10.87
N PRO A 30 11.32 -2.73 10.62
CA PRO A 30 10.02 -2.90 9.99
C PRO A 30 10.14 -3.62 8.64
N LYS A 31 9.17 -4.50 8.31
CA LYS A 31 9.15 -5.14 6.98
C LYS A 31 9.07 -4.10 5.85
N GLU A 32 8.43 -2.98 6.13
CA GLU A 32 8.25 -1.86 5.21
C GLU A 32 9.58 -1.14 4.90
N MET A 33 10.61 -1.35 5.73
CA MET A 33 11.98 -0.84 5.54
C MET A 33 12.91 -1.84 4.86
N LEU A 34 12.43 -3.02 4.47
CA LEU A 34 13.22 -3.96 3.68
C LEU A 34 13.49 -3.33 2.29
N PRO A 35 14.76 -3.31 1.83
CA PRO A 35 15.11 -2.61 0.60
C PRO A 35 14.81 -3.46 -0.64
N ILE A 36 14.23 -2.87 -1.66
CA ILE A 36 14.26 -3.39 -3.03
C ILE A 36 15.39 -2.68 -3.74
N VAL A 37 16.49 -3.38 -3.95
CA VAL A 37 17.80 -2.87 -4.37
C VAL A 37 18.38 -1.91 -3.32
N ASP A 38 18.16 -0.61 -3.44
CA ASP A 38 18.70 0.44 -2.57
C ASP A 38 17.62 1.35 -1.94
N LYS A 39 16.33 1.08 -2.24
CA LYS A 39 15.19 1.88 -1.79
C LYS A 39 14.25 1.04 -0.92
N PRO A 40 13.85 1.49 0.29
CA PRO A 40 12.92 0.73 1.12
C PRO A 40 11.53 0.66 0.49
N LEU A 41 10.82 -0.45 0.72
CA LEU A 41 9.46 -0.71 0.21
C LEU A 41 8.50 0.45 0.46
N ILE A 42 8.53 1.03 1.65
CA ILE A 42 7.64 2.12 2.04
C ILE A 42 7.83 3.37 1.15
N GLN A 43 9.05 3.62 0.67
CA GLN A 43 9.32 4.77 -0.18
C GLN A 43 8.66 4.65 -1.55
N TYR A 44 8.66 3.46 -2.17
CA TYR A 44 7.93 3.22 -3.42
C TYR A 44 6.44 3.52 -3.27
N ALA A 45 5.85 3.10 -2.16
CA ALA A 45 4.43 3.32 -1.88
C ALA A 45 4.12 4.81 -1.62
N VAL A 46 5.02 5.55 -0.95
CA VAL A 46 4.90 6.99 -0.75
C VAL A 46 5.06 7.74 -2.07
N GLU A 47 6.05 7.38 -2.90
CA GLU A 47 6.24 7.96 -4.23
C GLU A 47 5.01 7.78 -5.13
N GLU A 48 4.36 6.59 -5.07
CA GLU A 48 3.10 6.34 -5.78
C GLU A 48 1.99 7.29 -5.32
N ALA A 49 1.83 7.47 -4.00
CA ALA A 49 0.82 8.37 -3.44
C ALA A 49 1.06 9.84 -3.82
N VAL A 50 2.32 10.29 -3.74
CA VAL A 50 2.72 11.65 -4.12
C VAL A 50 2.49 11.90 -5.62
N ALA A 51 2.86 10.93 -6.46
CA ALA A 51 2.63 11.00 -7.91
C ALA A 51 1.10 11.02 -8.25
N ALA A 52 0.26 10.42 -7.42
CA ALA A 52 -1.19 10.47 -7.54
C ALA A 52 -1.79 11.81 -7.06
N GLY A 53 -0.96 12.70 -6.48
CA GLY A 53 -1.35 14.03 -6.02
C GLY A 53 -1.75 14.09 -4.54
N CYS A 54 -1.42 13.07 -3.74
CA CYS A 54 -1.54 13.13 -2.29
C CYS A 54 -0.39 13.98 -1.70
N ASP A 55 -0.71 14.89 -0.79
CA ASP A 55 0.24 15.79 -0.16
C ASP A 55 0.23 15.72 1.38
N GLU A 56 -0.63 14.89 1.95
CA GLU A 56 -0.72 14.58 3.38
C GLU A 56 -0.58 13.07 3.60
N ILE A 57 0.60 12.66 4.09
CA ILE A 57 0.96 11.25 4.33
C ILE A 57 0.73 10.94 5.81
N ILE A 58 -0.10 9.94 6.11
CA ILE A 58 -0.47 9.56 7.47
C ILE A 58 0.04 8.14 7.74
N PHE A 59 1.10 8.02 8.52
CA PHE A 59 1.61 6.73 8.96
C PHE A 59 0.94 6.29 10.25
N VAL A 60 0.30 5.11 10.23
CA VAL A 60 -0.21 4.46 11.44
C VAL A 60 0.82 3.46 11.91
N THR A 61 1.66 3.88 12.86
CA THR A 61 2.85 3.15 13.31
C THR A 61 2.60 2.34 14.58
N GLY A 62 3.50 1.38 14.85
CA GLY A 62 3.60 0.64 16.11
C GLY A 62 4.85 1.04 16.91
N ARG A 63 5.05 0.41 18.08
CA ARG A 63 6.16 0.72 18.99
C ARG A 63 7.56 0.58 18.37
N SER A 64 7.75 -0.36 17.43
CA SER A 64 9.06 -0.72 16.86
C SER A 64 9.25 -0.18 15.43
N LYS A 65 8.58 0.91 15.05
CA LYS A 65 8.54 1.41 13.67
C LYS A 65 9.30 2.73 13.46
N ARG A 66 10.15 3.12 14.40
CA ARG A 66 10.85 4.41 14.39
C ARG A 66 11.68 4.66 13.13
N SER A 67 12.27 3.63 12.54
CA SER A 67 13.05 3.78 11.30
C SER A 67 12.23 4.25 10.09
N ILE A 68 10.90 4.09 10.11
CA ILE A 68 10.02 4.68 9.10
C ILE A 68 9.95 6.20 9.29
N GLU A 69 9.80 6.64 10.54
CA GLU A 69 9.80 8.06 10.90
C GLU A 69 11.15 8.68 10.51
N ASP A 70 12.26 8.08 10.96
CA ASP A 70 13.62 8.55 10.68
C ASP A 70 13.94 8.60 9.16
N HIS A 71 13.33 7.75 8.33
CA HIS A 71 13.56 7.72 6.90
C HIS A 71 12.96 8.92 6.16
N PHE A 72 11.80 9.40 6.61
CA PHE A 72 11.12 10.54 5.99
C PHE A 72 11.41 11.88 6.67
N ASP A 73 12.09 11.86 7.81
CA ASP A 73 12.55 13.05 8.51
C ASP A 73 13.87 13.56 7.92
N LYS A 74 14.20 14.81 8.24
CA LYS A 74 15.47 15.42 7.83
C LYS A 74 16.65 14.78 8.53
N ALA A 75 17.56 14.17 7.77
CA ALA A 75 18.81 13.60 8.28
C ALA A 75 19.93 14.66 8.35
N TYR A 76 19.82 15.61 9.31
CA TYR A 76 20.67 16.80 9.38
C TYR A 76 22.17 16.49 9.38
N GLU A 77 22.63 15.49 10.15
CA GLU A 77 24.03 15.11 10.23
C GLU A 77 24.55 14.54 8.89
N LEU A 78 23.76 13.64 8.28
CA LEU A 78 24.10 13.05 6.99
C LEU A 78 24.13 14.10 5.88
N GLU A 79 23.13 14.96 5.81
CA GLU A 79 23.06 16.03 4.80
C GLU A 79 24.24 16.99 4.90
N ASN A 80 24.61 17.41 6.12
CA ASN A 80 25.78 18.26 6.34
C ASN A 80 27.10 17.57 5.94
N GLU A 81 27.26 16.30 6.28
CA GLU A 81 28.46 15.55 5.92
C GLU A 81 28.59 15.40 4.39
N LEU A 82 27.47 15.12 3.70
CA LEU A 82 27.44 15.05 2.23
C LEU A 82 27.78 16.40 1.58
N ALA A 83 27.25 17.50 2.15
CA ALA A 83 27.54 18.85 1.71
C ALA A 83 29.03 19.22 1.89
N LEU A 84 29.59 18.94 3.07
CA LEU A 84 31.01 19.20 3.37
C LEU A 84 31.97 18.43 2.46
N ARG A 85 31.58 17.22 2.05
CA ARG A 85 32.36 16.38 1.11
C ARG A 85 32.07 16.62 -0.36
N ASP A 86 31.29 17.63 -0.70
CA ASP A 86 30.84 17.96 -2.07
C ASP A 86 30.13 16.78 -2.80
N LYS A 87 29.43 15.91 -2.04
CA LYS A 87 28.66 14.76 -2.55
C LYS A 87 27.27 15.20 -3.02
N LYS A 88 27.21 16.11 -3.99
CA LYS A 88 25.96 16.78 -4.42
C LYS A 88 24.87 15.82 -4.88
N ALA A 89 25.21 14.78 -5.66
CA ALA A 89 24.23 13.81 -6.15
C ALA A 89 23.55 13.06 -5.00
N MET A 90 24.35 12.55 -4.04
CA MET A 90 23.82 11.84 -2.87
C MET A 90 23.01 12.78 -1.97
N LEU A 91 23.46 14.02 -1.77
CA LEU A 91 22.72 15.03 -1.01
C LEU A 91 21.35 15.29 -1.64
N THR A 92 21.30 15.48 -2.96
CA THR A 92 20.05 15.68 -3.69
C THR A 92 19.13 14.45 -3.58
N GLN A 93 19.70 13.25 -3.65
CA GLN A 93 18.93 12.00 -3.48
C GLN A 93 18.26 11.93 -2.09
N VAL A 94 19.02 12.23 -1.02
CA VAL A 94 18.49 12.20 0.35
C VAL A 94 17.42 13.29 0.57
N GLN A 95 17.67 14.51 0.08
CA GLN A 95 16.75 15.63 0.24
C GLN A 95 15.46 15.48 -0.57
N ASN A 96 15.47 14.69 -1.63
CA ASN A 96 14.32 14.48 -2.50
C ASN A 96 13.51 13.21 -2.18
N ILE A 97 13.81 12.51 -1.07
CA ILE A 97 12.99 11.38 -0.61
C ILE A 97 11.53 11.80 -0.44
N LEU A 98 11.32 13.00 0.09
CA LEU A 98 10.00 13.59 0.24
C LEU A 98 10.00 15.02 -0.34
N PRO A 99 9.08 15.35 -1.29
CA PRO A 99 8.96 16.70 -1.81
C PRO A 99 8.57 17.72 -0.72
N ALA A 100 9.09 18.93 -0.79
CA ALA A 100 8.90 19.97 0.24
C ALA A 100 7.43 20.39 0.50
N HIS A 101 6.52 20.11 -0.44
CA HIS A 101 5.09 20.40 -0.29
C HIS A 101 4.30 19.27 0.38
N VAL A 102 4.92 18.13 0.67
CA VAL A 102 4.30 16.96 1.29
C VAL A 102 4.53 17.00 2.79
N SER A 103 3.47 16.76 3.56
CA SER A 103 3.51 16.70 5.02
C SER A 103 3.32 15.27 5.53
N CYS A 104 4.12 14.86 6.49
CA CYS A 104 3.98 13.57 7.17
C CYS A 104 3.34 13.73 8.55
N PHE A 105 2.39 12.86 8.85
CA PHE A 105 1.73 12.74 10.15
C PHE A 105 1.95 11.32 10.68
N TYR A 106 2.24 11.20 11.96
CA TYR A 106 2.46 9.92 12.61
C TYR A 106 1.45 9.72 13.72
N THR A 107 0.66 8.65 13.63
CA THR A 107 -0.26 8.23 14.69
C THR A 107 0.04 6.80 15.09
N ARG A 108 -0.44 6.39 16.27
CA ARG A 108 -0.10 5.07 16.79
C ARG A 108 -1.31 4.14 16.85
N GLN A 109 -1.11 2.94 16.36
CA GLN A 109 -1.91 1.79 16.74
C GLN A 109 -1.25 1.18 17.99
N ALA A 110 -1.83 1.41 19.16
CA ALA A 110 -1.25 0.96 20.44
C ALA A 110 -1.28 -0.57 20.59
N GLU A 111 -2.32 -1.21 20.06
CA GLU A 111 -2.54 -2.65 20.07
C GLU A 111 -2.75 -3.15 18.63
N ALA A 112 -2.18 -4.30 18.28
CA ALA A 112 -2.31 -4.92 16.96
C ALA A 112 -3.70 -5.58 16.79
N LEU A 113 -4.75 -4.77 16.61
CA LEU A 113 -6.13 -5.21 16.51
C LEU A 113 -6.63 -5.38 15.06
N GLY A 114 -5.74 -5.43 14.08
CA GLY A 114 -6.06 -5.67 12.68
C GLY A 114 -6.01 -4.41 11.80
N LEU A 115 -6.21 -4.60 10.49
CA LEU A 115 -6.09 -3.56 9.47
C LEU A 115 -7.17 -2.48 9.62
N GLY A 116 -8.42 -2.87 9.87
CA GLY A 116 -9.52 -1.92 10.08
C GLY A 116 -9.27 -1.01 11.27
N HIS A 117 -8.74 -1.57 12.38
CA HIS A 117 -8.37 -0.76 13.54
C HIS A 117 -7.19 0.20 13.22
N ALA A 118 -6.20 -0.23 12.43
CA ALA A 118 -5.12 0.65 12.00
C ALA A 118 -5.68 1.83 11.19
N VAL A 119 -6.58 1.58 10.23
CA VAL A 119 -7.25 2.65 9.48
C VAL A 119 -8.05 3.55 10.42
N LEU A 120 -8.78 3.00 11.40
CA LEU A 120 -9.52 3.80 12.39
C LEU A 120 -8.62 4.73 13.20
N CYS A 121 -7.40 4.31 13.54
CA CYS A 121 -6.42 5.15 14.25
C CYS A 121 -6.02 6.40 13.44
N ALA A 122 -6.25 6.43 12.14
CA ALA A 122 -5.98 7.60 11.29
C ALA A 122 -7.10 8.66 11.33
N LEU A 123 -8.29 8.34 11.86
CA LEU A 123 -9.44 9.24 11.89
C LEU A 123 -9.12 10.66 12.38
N PRO A 124 -8.36 10.89 13.46
CA PRO A 124 -8.06 12.27 13.93
C PRO A 124 -7.27 13.10 12.90
N ALA A 125 -6.45 12.47 12.06
CA ALA A 125 -5.67 13.14 11.02
C ALA A 125 -6.44 13.25 9.70
N VAL A 126 -7.25 12.24 9.34
CA VAL A 126 -8.06 12.26 8.12
C VAL A 126 -9.27 13.18 8.26
N GLY A 127 -9.95 13.13 9.40
CA GLY A 127 -11.19 13.88 9.60
C GLY A 127 -12.35 13.33 8.77
N ASN A 128 -13.17 14.23 8.24
CA ASN A 128 -14.34 13.90 7.42
C ASN A 128 -14.05 14.11 5.92
N GLU A 129 -12.90 13.65 5.46
CA GLU A 129 -12.47 13.76 4.06
C GLU A 129 -12.30 12.39 3.42
N PRO A 130 -12.51 12.25 2.09
CA PRO A 130 -12.13 11.04 1.38
C PRO A 130 -10.60 10.90 1.37
N PHE A 131 -10.11 9.67 1.41
CA PHE A 131 -8.70 9.38 1.56
C PHE A 131 -8.30 8.09 0.87
N ALA A 132 -7.00 7.93 0.61
CA ALA A 132 -6.44 6.67 0.13
C ALA A 132 -5.88 5.84 1.29
N VAL A 133 -5.81 4.52 1.10
CA VAL A 133 -5.05 3.61 1.97
C VAL A 133 -4.13 2.79 1.08
N ILE A 134 -2.86 2.69 1.47
CA ILE A 134 -1.85 1.90 0.77
C ILE A 134 -1.17 0.94 1.75
N LEU A 135 -1.18 -0.34 1.43
CA LEU A 135 -0.37 -1.34 2.09
C LEU A 135 1.00 -1.38 1.41
N ALA A 136 2.05 -1.03 2.15
CA ALA A 136 3.39 -0.83 1.59
C ALA A 136 4.06 -2.12 1.09
N ASP A 137 3.60 -3.29 1.54
CA ASP A 137 4.10 -4.59 1.11
C ASP A 137 3.47 -5.10 -0.20
N ASP A 138 2.47 -4.41 -0.74
CA ASP A 138 2.00 -4.59 -2.12
C ASP A 138 2.73 -3.59 -3.03
N LEU A 139 3.84 -4.03 -3.64
CA LEU A 139 4.60 -3.22 -4.59
C LEU A 139 3.97 -3.34 -5.98
N ILE A 140 3.58 -2.22 -6.58
CA ILE A 140 2.95 -2.20 -7.91
C ILE A 140 3.84 -1.43 -8.87
N ASP A 141 4.28 -2.13 -9.91
CA ASP A 141 5.08 -1.57 -11.01
C ASP A 141 4.15 -1.24 -12.17
N ALA A 142 3.91 0.03 -12.37
CA ALA A 142 3.02 0.54 -13.40
C ALA A 142 3.51 1.89 -13.92
N PRO A 143 3.31 2.21 -15.23
CA PRO A 143 3.61 3.53 -15.76
C PRO A 143 2.84 4.65 -15.07
N ARG A 144 1.63 4.33 -14.62
CA ARG A 144 0.77 5.18 -13.80
C ARG A 144 0.34 4.41 -12.56
N GLY A 145 0.71 4.89 -11.38
CA GLY A 145 0.43 4.20 -10.11
C GLY A 145 -1.04 3.80 -9.94
N ALA A 146 -1.29 2.67 -9.29
CA ALA A 146 -2.65 2.14 -9.10
C ALA A 146 -3.55 3.12 -8.35
N ILE A 147 -3.04 3.82 -7.34
CA ILE A 147 -3.81 4.87 -6.62
C ILE A 147 -4.23 6.00 -7.56
N ALA A 148 -3.38 6.43 -8.50
CA ALA A 148 -3.75 7.46 -9.46
C ALA A 148 -4.89 7.02 -10.39
N GLN A 149 -4.87 5.74 -10.82
CA GLN A 149 -5.95 5.14 -11.62
C GLN A 149 -7.26 5.11 -10.82
N MET A 150 -7.21 4.72 -9.55
CA MET A 150 -8.38 4.64 -8.66
C MET A 150 -8.94 6.02 -8.30
N ILE A 151 -8.08 7.04 -8.13
CA ILE A 151 -8.51 8.43 -7.92
C ILE A 151 -9.28 8.95 -9.12
N ASP A 152 -8.94 8.57 -10.35
CA ASP A 152 -9.72 8.95 -11.53
C ASP A 152 -11.15 8.38 -11.50
N VAL A 153 -11.29 7.12 -11.08
CA VAL A 153 -12.60 6.49 -10.88
C VAL A 153 -13.39 7.24 -9.81
N TYR A 154 -12.76 7.53 -8.68
CA TYR A 154 -13.37 8.33 -7.62
C TYR A 154 -13.79 9.72 -8.12
N ASN A 155 -12.94 10.42 -8.86
CA ASN A 155 -13.23 11.76 -9.40
C ASN A 155 -14.43 11.79 -10.35
N GLN A 156 -14.77 10.65 -10.97
CA GLN A 156 -15.92 10.52 -11.86
C GLN A 156 -17.19 10.10 -11.13
N THR A 157 -17.06 9.35 -10.03
CA THR A 157 -18.20 8.68 -9.39
C THR A 157 -18.51 9.15 -7.96
N GLY A 158 -17.52 9.72 -7.25
CA GLY A 158 -17.62 10.04 -5.82
C GLY A 158 -17.70 8.80 -4.91
N SER A 159 -17.52 7.60 -5.48
CA SER A 159 -17.68 6.33 -4.78
C SER A 159 -16.35 5.83 -4.22
N SER A 160 -16.39 5.06 -3.12
CA SER A 160 -15.23 4.29 -2.66
C SER A 160 -14.77 3.33 -3.75
N VAL A 161 -13.44 3.16 -3.92
CA VAL A 161 -12.83 2.31 -4.93
C VAL A 161 -11.85 1.36 -4.27
N ILE A 162 -11.95 0.08 -4.57
CA ILE A 162 -11.10 -0.98 -4.05
C ILE A 162 -10.26 -1.53 -5.20
N GLY A 163 -8.94 -1.54 -5.03
CA GLY A 163 -8.01 -2.16 -5.98
C GLY A 163 -8.13 -3.68 -5.94
N VAL A 164 -8.27 -4.30 -7.09
CA VAL A 164 -8.48 -5.75 -7.20
C VAL A 164 -7.57 -6.36 -8.28
N GLN A 165 -7.31 -7.65 -8.13
CA GLN A 165 -6.54 -8.46 -9.08
C GLN A 165 -7.15 -9.84 -9.19
N THR A 166 -7.17 -10.41 -10.39
CA THR A 166 -7.50 -11.82 -10.59
C THR A 166 -6.36 -12.71 -10.08
N ILE A 167 -6.70 -13.70 -9.26
CA ILE A 167 -5.76 -14.66 -8.67
C ILE A 167 -6.15 -16.10 -9.03
N ASP A 168 -5.23 -17.03 -8.78
CA ASP A 168 -5.58 -18.45 -8.77
C ASP A 168 -6.55 -18.75 -7.63
N HIS A 169 -7.60 -19.52 -7.93
CA HIS A 169 -8.67 -19.81 -6.98
C HIS A 169 -8.17 -20.53 -5.70
N SER A 170 -7.08 -21.28 -5.80
CA SER A 170 -6.44 -21.91 -4.63
C SER A 170 -5.88 -20.92 -3.60
N GLN A 171 -5.73 -19.65 -3.97
CA GLN A 171 -5.14 -18.60 -3.13
C GLN A 171 -6.17 -17.76 -2.36
N THR A 172 -7.48 -18.05 -2.49
CA THR A 172 -8.57 -17.24 -1.89
C THR A 172 -8.42 -17.05 -0.38
N GLN A 173 -7.86 -18.02 0.34
CA GLN A 173 -7.59 -17.94 1.79
C GLN A 173 -6.52 -16.91 2.19
N SER A 174 -5.86 -16.29 1.22
CA SER A 174 -4.83 -15.27 1.48
C SER A 174 -5.36 -13.84 1.36
N TYR A 175 -6.54 -13.66 0.74
CA TYR A 175 -7.08 -12.35 0.36
C TYR A 175 -8.55 -12.16 0.75
N GLY A 176 -8.97 -10.91 0.88
CA GLY A 176 -10.39 -10.59 0.78
C GLY A 176 -10.86 -10.81 -0.66
N MET A 177 -11.96 -11.53 -0.84
CA MET A 177 -12.52 -11.82 -2.16
C MET A 177 -13.76 -10.98 -2.40
N VAL A 178 -13.92 -10.45 -3.63
CA VAL A 178 -15.07 -9.62 -3.99
C VAL A 178 -15.88 -10.24 -5.11
N GLU A 179 -17.18 -10.07 -5.04
CA GLU A 179 -18.12 -10.33 -6.12
C GLU A 179 -18.70 -9.02 -6.62
N THR A 180 -18.82 -8.89 -7.94
CA THR A 180 -19.19 -7.64 -8.59
C THR A 180 -20.31 -7.81 -9.58
N ASN A 181 -21.07 -6.73 -9.77
CA ASN A 181 -22.05 -6.58 -10.84
C ASN A 181 -21.69 -5.37 -11.73
N PRO A 182 -21.98 -5.40 -13.03
CA PRO A 182 -21.82 -4.24 -13.89
C PRO A 182 -22.61 -3.04 -13.36
N TRP A 183 -21.96 -1.87 -13.29
CA TRP A 183 -22.58 -0.61 -12.90
C TRP A 183 -22.00 0.52 -13.73
N GLN A 184 -22.80 1.06 -14.66
CA GLN A 184 -22.33 1.97 -15.70
C GLN A 184 -21.13 1.34 -16.46
N GLN A 185 -19.99 2.01 -16.49
CA GLN A 185 -18.74 1.52 -17.09
C GLN A 185 -17.81 0.83 -16.07
N TYR A 186 -18.27 0.64 -14.83
CA TYR A 186 -17.49 0.10 -13.71
C TYR A 186 -18.06 -1.22 -13.21
N GLN A 187 -17.37 -1.84 -12.27
CA GLN A 187 -17.81 -3.02 -11.52
C GLN A 187 -18.14 -2.59 -10.09
N ARG A 188 -19.42 -2.72 -9.69
CA ARG A 188 -19.86 -2.47 -8.32
C ARG A 188 -19.74 -3.73 -7.49
N ILE A 189 -19.06 -3.62 -6.35
CA ILE A 189 -18.99 -4.70 -5.36
C ILE A 189 -20.36 -4.85 -4.72
N HIS A 190 -20.85 -6.08 -4.65
CA HIS A 190 -22.07 -6.43 -3.93
C HIS A 190 -21.78 -7.40 -2.77
N SER A 191 -20.66 -8.11 -2.79
CA SER A 191 -20.21 -8.99 -1.71
C SER A 191 -18.69 -8.89 -1.57
N ILE A 192 -18.22 -8.94 -0.32
CA ILE A 192 -16.81 -9.02 0.01
C ILE A 192 -16.64 -9.88 1.26
N VAL A 193 -15.74 -10.87 1.20
CA VAL A 193 -15.48 -11.83 2.28
C VAL A 193 -13.99 -11.94 2.54
N GLU A 194 -13.60 -11.87 3.82
CA GLU A 194 -12.19 -11.99 4.22
C GLU A 194 -11.74 -13.45 4.22
N LYS A 195 -10.76 -13.77 3.40
CA LYS A 195 -10.06 -15.07 3.34
C LYS A 195 -10.99 -16.29 3.32
N PRO A 196 -11.97 -16.35 2.39
CA PRO A 196 -12.84 -17.50 2.30
C PRO A 196 -12.04 -18.72 1.85
N LYS A 197 -12.54 -19.91 2.21
CA LYS A 197 -12.01 -21.13 1.61
C LYS A 197 -12.41 -21.21 0.15
N PRO A 198 -11.63 -21.93 -0.71
CA PRO A 198 -11.97 -22.06 -2.12
C PRO A 198 -13.39 -22.58 -2.38
N GLU A 199 -13.88 -23.48 -1.52
CA GLU A 199 -15.24 -24.02 -1.60
C GLU A 199 -16.35 -23.04 -1.19
N ASP A 200 -16.00 -21.93 -0.52
CA ASP A 200 -16.94 -20.95 0.02
C ASP A 200 -17.11 -19.72 -0.88
N THR A 201 -16.41 -19.65 -2.00
CA THR A 201 -16.49 -18.53 -2.96
C THR A 201 -16.30 -19.02 -4.41
N GLU A 202 -17.04 -18.45 -5.35
CA GLU A 202 -16.82 -18.65 -6.78
C GLU A 202 -15.92 -17.58 -7.39
N SER A 203 -15.65 -16.50 -6.63
CA SER A 203 -14.84 -15.39 -7.10
C SER A 203 -13.34 -15.72 -7.11
N ASN A 204 -12.67 -15.23 -8.13
CA ASN A 204 -11.20 -15.18 -8.21
C ASN A 204 -10.68 -13.74 -8.18
N LEU A 205 -11.52 -12.75 -7.81
CA LEU A 205 -11.18 -11.34 -7.77
C LEU A 205 -10.77 -10.95 -6.36
N ALA A 206 -9.48 -10.85 -6.12
CA ALA A 206 -8.87 -10.57 -4.83
C ALA A 206 -8.67 -9.09 -4.58
N VAL A 207 -8.94 -8.64 -3.36
CA VAL A 207 -8.60 -7.30 -2.89
C VAL A 207 -7.08 -7.22 -2.69
N VAL A 208 -6.49 -6.18 -3.24
CA VAL A 208 -5.08 -5.83 -3.01
C VAL A 208 -4.96 -4.58 -2.14
N GLY A 209 -3.76 -4.28 -1.68
CA GLY A 209 -3.49 -3.22 -0.70
C GLY A 209 -3.64 -1.79 -1.22
N ARG A 210 -4.66 -1.51 -2.01
CA ARG A 210 -4.98 -0.17 -2.53
C ARG A 210 -6.47 0.13 -2.37
N TYR A 211 -6.77 1.24 -1.68
CA TYR A 211 -8.14 1.67 -1.42
C TYR A 211 -8.26 3.18 -1.56
N VAL A 212 -9.37 3.64 -2.11
CA VAL A 212 -9.88 5.01 -2.00
C VAL A 212 -11.20 4.92 -1.26
N LEU A 213 -11.33 5.58 -0.12
CA LEU A 213 -12.46 5.40 0.78
C LEU A 213 -13.13 6.74 1.09
N THR A 214 -14.45 6.72 1.19
CA THR A 214 -15.21 7.82 1.76
C THR A 214 -15.09 7.83 3.28
N PRO A 215 -15.26 8.98 3.97
CA PRO A 215 -15.13 9.06 5.42
C PRO A 215 -16.19 8.23 6.17
N ARG A 216 -17.26 7.77 5.52
CA ARG A 216 -18.27 6.89 6.12
C ARG A 216 -17.67 5.61 6.69
N ILE A 217 -16.55 5.13 6.12
CA ILE A 217 -15.87 3.93 6.59
C ILE A 217 -15.49 4.03 8.08
N PHE A 218 -15.15 5.21 8.60
CA PHE A 218 -14.79 5.39 10.00
C PHE A 218 -15.96 5.14 10.96
N GLN A 219 -17.18 5.55 10.57
CA GLN A 219 -18.38 5.28 11.38
C GLN A 219 -18.64 3.78 11.50
N LEU A 220 -18.41 3.05 10.40
CA LEU A 220 -18.56 1.60 10.38
C LEU A 220 -17.46 0.91 11.20
N LEU A 221 -16.21 1.32 11.06
CA LEU A 221 -15.09 0.80 11.84
C LEU A 221 -15.23 1.03 13.34
N GLN A 222 -15.93 2.07 13.79
CA GLN A 222 -16.22 2.32 15.21
C GLN A 222 -17.26 1.36 15.79
N THR A 223 -18.13 0.80 14.97
CA THR A 223 -19.26 -0.01 15.40
C THR A 223 -19.11 -1.50 15.10
N ILE A 224 -18.17 -1.85 14.20
CA ILE A 224 -17.95 -3.25 13.82
C ILE A 224 -17.23 -4.01 14.94
N GLY A 225 -17.63 -5.26 15.15
CA GLY A 225 -16.97 -6.17 16.09
C GLY A 225 -15.65 -6.72 15.56
N ARG A 226 -15.07 -7.63 16.32
CA ARG A 226 -13.91 -8.42 15.87
C ARG A 226 -14.39 -9.54 14.95
N GLY A 227 -13.79 -9.64 13.78
CA GLY A 227 -14.06 -10.65 12.77
C GLY A 227 -13.01 -11.78 12.76
N ALA A 228 -12.63 -12.24 11.58
CA ALA A 228 -11.66 -13.30 11.37
C ALA A 228 -10.35 -13.02 12.13
N GLY A 229 -9.81 -14.04 12.80
CA GLY A 229 -8.59 -13.93 13.60
C GLY A 229 -8.72 -13.10 14.89
N GLY A 230 -9.94 -12.67 15.28
CA GLY A 230 -10.17 -11.80 16.43
C GLY A 230 -9.77 -10.34 16.18
N GLU A 231 -9.57 -9.96 14.92
CA GLU A 231 -9.16 -8.63 14.48
C GLU A 231 -10.35 -7.81 13.97
N ILE A 232 -10.22 -6.48 14.00
CA ILE A 232 -11.14 -5.56 13.32
C ILE A 232 -10.68 -5.49 11.86
N GLN A 233 -11.39 -6.16 10.97
CA GLN A 233 -11.04 -6.27 9.58
C GLN A 233 -11.57 -5.07 8.77
N LEU A 234 -10.74 -4.52 7.89
CA LEU A 234 -11.19 -3.49 6.96
C LEU A 234 -12.21 -4.04 5.96
N THR A 235 -12.05 -5.30 5.56
CA THR A 235 -12.94 -6.03 4.68
C THR A 235 -14.35 -6.11 5.23
N ASP A 236 -14.51 -6.39 6.55
CA ASP A 236 -15.82 -6.45 7.20
C ASP A 236 -16.51 -5.06 7.22
N ALA A 237 -15.72 -3.99 7.42
CA ALA A 237 -16.25 -2.63 7.36
C ALA A 237 -16.67 -2.24 5.93
N ILE A 238 -15.92 -2.67 4.91
CA ILE A 238 -16.27 -2.47 3.50
C ILE A 238 -17.54 -3.27 3.16
N ALA A 239 -17.70 -4.50 3.66
CA ALA A 239 -18.92 -5.29 3.50
C ALA A 239 -20.16 -4.53 4.03
N LYS A 240 -20.01 -3.83 5.14
CA LYS A 240 -21.08 -2.93 5.63
C LYS A 240 -21.23 -1.67 4.77
N LEU A 241 -20.12 -1.10 4.26
CA LEU A 241 -20.18 0.11 3.43
C LEU A 241 -20.99 -0.10 2.15
N VAL A 242 -20.89 -1.29 1.54
CA VAL A 242 -21.66 -1.68 0.33
C VAL A 242 -23.17 -1.58 0.53
N GLU A 243 -23.68 -1.75 1.77
CA GLU A 243 -25.10 -1.61 2.09
C GLU A 243 -25.58 -0.14 2.03
N TYR A 244 -24.69 0.84 2.17
CA TYR A 244 -25.03 2.26 2.28
C TYR A 244 -24.69 3.09 1.07
N GLU A 245 -23.64 2.72 0.33
CA GLU A 245 -23.17 3.48 -0.83
C GLU A 245 -22.53 2.57 -1.89
N PRO A 246 -22.43 3.01 -3.15
CA PRO A 246 -21.69 2.26 -4.15
C PRO A 246 -20.20 2.14 -3.75
N VAL A 247 -19.67 0.92 -3.81
CA VAL A 247 -18.25 0.63 -3.70
C VAL A 247 -17.83 -0.06 -4.99
N LEU A 248 -16.78 0.43 -5.63
CA LEU A 248 -16.35 -0.03 -6.94
C LEU A 248 -15.10 -0.86 -6.85
N ALA A 249 -15.03 -1.92 -7.64
CA ALA A 249 -13.80 -2.68 -7.88
C ALA A 249 -13.06 -2.09 -9.08
N HIS A 250 -11.76 -1.86 -8.95
CA HIS A 250 -10.90 -1.42 -10.03
C HIS A 250 -9.73 -2.39 -10.21
N ALA A 251 -9.74 -3.11 -11.34
CA ALA A 251 -8.60 -3.90 -11.79
C ALA A 251 -7.58 -2.93 -12.42
N PHE A 252 -6.53 -2.60 -11.67
CA PHE A 252 -5.52 -1.65 -12.11
C PHE A 252 -4.58 -2.25 -13.17
N GLU A 253 -4.05 -1.40 -14.02
CA GLU A 253 -2.97 -1.73 -14.93
C GLU A 253 -1.64 -1.69 -14.18
N GLY A 254 -0.82 -2.74 -14.34
CA GLY A 254 0.49 -2.87 -13.73
C GLY A 254 0.77 -4.27 -13.19
N GLN A 255 2.03 -4.51 -12.84
CA GLN A 255 2.48 -5.76 -12.22
C GLN A 255 2.57 -5.59 -10.72
N ARG A 256 1.83 -6.40 -9.98
CA ARG A 256 1.90 -6.46 -8.51
C ARG A 256 2.91 -7.51 -8.06
N TYR A 257 3.69 -7.16 -7.04
CA TYR A 257 4.56 -8.06 -6.29
C TYR A 257 4.12 -8.08 -4.83
N ASP A 258 3.74 -9.26 -4.32
CA ASP A 258 3.39 -9.44 -2.90
C ASP A 258 4.67 -9.54 -2.05
N CYS A 259 5.24 -8.39 -1.70
CA CYS A 259 6.41 -8.31 -0.81
C CYS A 259 6.10 -8.67 0.65
N GLY A 260 4.86 -9.02 0.98
CA GLY A 260 4.50 -9.66 2.24
C GLY A 260 4.90 -11.15 2.30
N SER A 261 5.25 -11.77 1.17
CA SER A 261 5.79 -13.12 1.05
C SER A 261 7.27 -13.09 0.66
N LYS A 262 8.05 -14.11 1.05
CA LYS A 262 9.48 -14.19 0.71
C LYS A 262 9.70 -14.31 -0.79
N ILE A 263 8.88 -15.10 -1.47
CA ILE A 263 9.03 -15.31 -2.92
C ILE A 263 8.64 -14.04 -3.71
N GLY A 264 7.54 -13.37 -3.35
CA GLY A 264 7.16 -12.11 -4.00
C GLY A 264 8.16 -10.99 -3.74
N TYR A 265 8.80 -10.95 -2.56
CA TYR A 265 9.90 -10.03 -2.27
C TYR A 265 11.13 -10.29 -3.15
N LEU A 266 11.50 -11.57 -3.36
CA LEU A 266 12.60 -11.94 -4.27
C LEU A 266 12.26 -11.60 -5.72
N GLU A 267 11.03 -11.85 -6.15
CA GLU A 267 10.54 -11.51 -7.48
C GLU A 267 10.60 -9.99 -7.73
N ALA A 268 10.12 -9.19 -6.77
CA ALA A 268 10.23 -7.74 -6.83
C ALA A 268 11.70 -7.29 -6.91
N THR A 269 12.57 -7.84 -6.06
CA THR A 269 14.01 -7.52 -6.06
C THR A 269 14.66 -7.84 -7.41
N LEU A 270 14.31 -8.96 -8.02
CA LEU A 270 14.79 -9.36 -9.34
C LEU A 270 14.30 -8.38 -10.42
N ALA A 271 13.00 -8.10 -10.44
CA ALA A 271 12.40 -7.22 -11.45
C ALA A 271 12.96 -5.80 -11.38
N TYR A 272 13.06 -5.23 -10.18
CA TYR A 272 13.61 -3.89 -9.99
C TYR A 272 15.14 -3.85 -10.15
N GLY A 273 15.85 -4.92 -9.75
CA GLY A 273 17.29 -5.05 -9.98
C GLY A 273 17.65 -5.00 -11.46
N LEU A 274 16.86 -5.66 -12.33
CA LEU A 274 17.03 -5.61 -13.78
C LEU A 274 16.76 -4.23 -14.39
N LYS A 275 15.91 -3.43 -13.77
CA LYS A 275 15.56 -2.07 -14.22
C LYS A 275 16.44 -0.98 -13.59
N HIS A 276 17.26 -1.33 -12.61
CA HIS A 276 18.04 -0.36 -11.86
C HIS A 276 19.13 0.28 -12.73
N PRO A 277 19.23 1.63 -12.74
CA PRO A 277 20.10 2.34 -13.69
C PRO A 277 21.61 2.02 -13.52
N GLU A 278 22.06 1.73 -12.29
CA GLU A 278 23.48 1.45 -12.02
C GLU A 278 23.83 -0.03 -12.18
N THR A 279 22.90 -0.94 -11.89
CA THR A 279 23.21 -2.37 -11.74
C THR A 279 22.52 -3.24 -12.77
N GLY A 280 21.54 -2.74 -13.52
CA GLY A 280 20.64 -3.56 -14.35
C GLY A 280 21.36 -4.45 -15.37
N GLU A 281 22.32 -3.91 -16.12
CA GLU A 281 23.07 -4.69 -17.11
C GLU A 281 23.96 -5.75 -16.46
N ALA A 282 24.73 -5.37 -15.42
CA ALA A 282 25.57 -6.33 -14.68
C ALA A 282 24.74 -7.40 -13.98
N PHE A 283 23.56 -7.05 -13.48
CA PHE A 283 22.64 -7.99 -12.85
C PHE A 283 22.04 -8.97 -13.86
N LYS A 284 21.72 -8.52 -15.06
CA LYS A 284 21.28 -9.38 -16.16
C LYS A 284 22.32 -10.43 -16.55
N GLU A 285 23.58 -10.00 -16.69
CA GLU A 285 24.71 -10.91 -16.96
C GLU A 285 24.88 -11.93 -15.82
N LEU A 286 24.79 -11.47 -14.57
CA LEU A 286 24.84 -12.32 -13.38
C LEU A 286 23.76 -13.41 -13.43
N LEU A 287 22.50 -13.05 -13.71
CA LEU A 287 21.39 -14.00 -13.80
C LEU A 287 21.59 -15.04 -14.90
N GLN A 288 22.08 -14.63 -16.08
CA GLN A 288 22.37 -15.54 -17.20
C GLN A 288 23.42 -16.57 -16.81
N ARG A 289 24.49 -16.13 -16.13
CA ARG A 289 25.55 -17.00 -15.62
C ARG A 289 24.99 -18.01 -14.60
N TYR A 290 24.22 -17.55 -13.61
CA TYR A 290 23.60 -18.44 -12.61
C TYR A 290 22.64 -19.46 -13.24
N ALA A 291 21.86 -19.07 -14.24
CA ALA A 291 20.97 -19.97 -14.95
C ALA A 291 21.76 -21.06 -15.70
N ALA A 292 22.87 -20.69 -16.35
CA ALA A 292 23.72 -21.63 -17.07
C ALA A 292 24.47 -22.61 -16.14
N GLU A 293 24.86 -22.17 -14.93
CA GLU A 293 25.54 -23.01 -13.94
C GLU A 293 24.61 -23.99 -13.22
N ASN A 294 23.29 -23.76 -13.23
CA ASN A 294 22.29 -24.56 -12.49
C ASN A 294 21.26 -25.25 -13.42
N ALA A 295 21.46 -25.22 -14.72
CA ALA A 295 20.69 -25.96 -15.72
C ALA A 295 21.34 -27.31 -16.02
#